data_5a78410defe8efcbddc010952eaeee41
#
_entry.id   5a78410defe8efcbddc010952eaeee41
#
_cell.length_a   1.000
_cell.length_b   1.000
_cell.length_c   1.000
_cell.angle_alpha   90.00
_cell.angle_beta   90.00
_cell.angle_gamma   90.00
#
_symmetry.space_group_name_H-M   'P 1'
#
loop_
_entity.id
_entity.type
_entity.pdbx_description
1 polymer ?
#
loop_
_entity_poly.entity_id
_entity_poly.type
_entity_poly.pdbx_seq_one_letter_code
_entity_poly.pdbx_strand_id
1 'polypeptide(L)' 'MKSLSCREMGVECPFCAEGETGEEVKAKMLKHAAAAHVGQLMGMTGAERTALLKTLDEKIAAL' A
#
# COMPACT_ATOMS: atom_id res chain seq x y z
N MET A 1 9.00 -5.21 -14.76
CA MET A 1 8.18 -4.23 -14.04
C MET A 1 7.51 -4.90 -12.86
N LYS A 2 7.47 -4.23 -11.71
CA LYS A 2 6.84 -4.76 -10.50
C LYS A 2 5.45 -4.17 -10.33
N SER A 3 4.55 -4.94 -9.77
CA SER A 3 3.19 -4.47 -9.49
C SER A 3 2.68 -5.04 -8.18
N LEU A 4 1.80 -4.30 -7.52
CA LEU A 4 1.16 -4.72 -6.29
C LEU A 4 -0.27 -4.19 -6.30
N SER A 5 -1.24 -5.06 -6.07
CA SER A 5 -2.64 -4.65 -6.03
C SER A 5 -3.04 -4.24 -4.62
N CYS A 6 -3.97 -3.32 -4.53
CA CYS A 6 -4.53 -2.87 -3.26
C CYS A 6 -5.19 -4.02 -2.49
N ARG A 7 -5.72 -5.00 -3.21
CA ARG A 7 -6.34 -6.19 -2.60
C ARG A 7 -5.37 -7.02 -1.77
N GLU A 8 -4.10 -7.04 -2.14
CA GLU A 8 -3.08 -7.76 -1.40
C GLU A 8 -2.82 -7.15 -0.03
N MET A 9 -3.26 -5.92 0.17
CA MET A 9 -3.18 -5.23 1.46
C MET A 9 -4.45 -5.43 2.31
N GLY A 10 -5.38 -6.28 1.86
CA GLY A 10 -6.61 -6.55 2.59
C GLY A 10 -7.71 -5.52 2.37
N VAL A 11 -7.61 -4.70 1.34
CA VAL A 11 -8.60 -3.67 1.02
C VAL A 11 -9.33 -4.05 -0.26
N GLU A 12 -10.64 -3.92 -0.27
CA GLU A 12 -11.45 -4.16 -1.47
C GLU A 12 -11.34 -2.98 -2.42
N CYS A 13 -10.32 -3.00 -3.26
CA CYS A 13 -10.02 -1.93 -4.19
C CYS A 13 -9.35 -2.51 -5.44
N PRO A 14 -9.79 -2.12 -6.64
CA PRO A 14 -9.22 -2.65 -7.89
C PRO A 14 -7.90 -1.98 -8.28
N PHE A 15 -7.42 -1.03 -7.49
CA PHE A 15 -6.19 -0.31 -7.82
C PHE A 15 -4.98 -1.23 -7.83
N CYS A 16 -4.12 -1.04 -8.81
CA CYS A 16 -2.85 -1.74 -8.92
C CYS A 16 -1.73 -0.72 -9.14
N ALA A 17 -0.73 -0.73 -8.29
CA ALA A 17 0.44 0.14 -8.43
C ALA A 17 1.51 -0.60 -9.23
N GLU A 18 2.06 0.06 -10.22
CA GLU A 18 3.12 -0.51 -11.06
C GLU A 18 4.34 0.41 -11.06
N GLY A 19 5.52 -0.17 -11.10
CA GLY A 19 6.76 0.57 -11.14
C GLY A 19 7.93 -0.34 -11.48
N GLU A 20 9.04 0.25 -11.86
CA GLU A 20 10.25 -0.50 -12.17
C GLU A 20 10.96 -0.99 -10.91
N THR A 21 10.80 -0.28 -9.81
CA THR A 21 11.39 -0.62 -8.53
C THR A 21 10.33 -0.75 -7.45
N GLY A 22 10.68 -1.43 -6.36
CA GLY A 22 9.78 -1.54 -5.22
C GLY A 22 9.46 -0.18 -4.61
N GLU A 23 10.40 0.74 -4.61
CA GLU A 23 10.19 2.10 -4.11
C GLU A 23 9.12 2.85 -4.90
N GLU A 24 9.11 2.70 -6.22
CA GLU A 24 8.09 3.31 -7.06
C GLU A 24 6.71 2.73 -6.77
N VAL A 25 6.62 1.42 -6.62
CA VAL A 25 5.38 0.74 -6.27
C VAL A 25 4.88 1.23 -4.92
N LYS A 26 5.76 1.31 -3.92
CA LYS A 26 5.42 1.78 -2.59
C LYS A 26 4.91 3.21 -2.61
N ALA A 27 5.60 4.10 -3.32
CA ALA A 27 5.20 5.50 -3.42
C ALA A 27 3.81 5.64 -4.03
N LYS A 28 3.52 4.89 -5.08
CA LYS A 28 2.21 4.91 -5.72
C LYS A 28 1.12 4.36 -4.81
N MET A 29 1.40 3.29 -4.07
CA MET A 29 0.45 2.73 -3.12
C MET A 29 0.13 3.71 -1.99
N LEU A 30 1.14 4.36 -1.44
CA LEU A 30 0.96 5.35 -0.38
C LEU A 30 0.17 6.55 -0.87
N LYS A 31 0.47 7.03 -2.07
CA LYS A 31 -0.26 8.14 -2.68
C LYS A 31 -1.73 7.78 -2.90
N HIS A 32 -1.99 6.59 -3.40
CA HIS A 32 -3.35 6.10 -3.59
C HIS A 32 -4.10 6.01 -2.27
N ALA A 33 -3.46 5.43 -1.24
CA ALA A 33 -4.08 5.30 0.07
C ALA A 33 -4.42 6.66 0.69
N ALA A 34 -3.54 7.63 0.54
CA ALA A 34 -3.77 8.99 1.05
C ALA A 34 -4.90 9.71 0.32
N ALA A 35 -5.20 9.35 -0.92
CA ALA A 35 -6.27 9.95 -1.69
C ALA A 35 -7.59 9.17 -1.60
N ALA A 36 -7.53 7.85 -1.75
CA ALA A 36 -8.71 7.01 -1.85
C ALA A 36 -9.14 6.39 -0.52
N HIS A 37 -8.19 6.16 0.38
CA HIS A 37 -8.44 5.48 1.67
C HIS A 37 -8.09 6.36 2.86
N VAL A 38 -8.15 7.67 2.68
CA VAL A 38 -7.79 8.63 3.74
C VAL A 38 -8.64 8.45 5.00
N GLY A 39 -9.92 8.15 4.84
CA GLY A 39 -10.82 7.90 5.97
C GLY A 39 -10.38 6.71 6.82
N GLN A 40 -9.92 5.65 6.18
CA GLN A 40 -9.41 4.47 6.87
C GLN A 40 -8.10 4.78 7.58
N LEU A 41 -7.21 5.52 6.93
CA LEU A 41 -5.93 5.91 7.53
C LEU A 41 -6.12 6.79 8.76
N MET A 42 -7.07 7.71 8.70
CA MET A 42 -7.35 8.61 9.83
C MET A 42 -7.98 7.88 11.00
N GLY A 43 -8.70 6.80 10.75
CA GLY A 43 -9.30 5.97 11.80
C GLY A 43 -8.34 4.96 12.42
N MET A 44 -7.14 4.82 11.88
CA MET A 44 -6.15 3.86 12.38
C MET A 44 -5.31 4.46 13.51
N THR A 45 -4.95 3.61 14.48
CA THR A 45 -3.98 3.98 15.50
C THR A 45 -2.57 4.01 14.90
N GLY A 46 -1.60 4.61 15.60
CA GLY A 46 -0.22 4.59 15.17
C GLY A 46 0.33 3.17 15.00
N ALA A 47 -0.05 2.26 15.91
CA ALA A 47 0.36 0.86 15.83
C ALA A 47 -0.21 0.16 14.58
N GLU A 48 -1.46 0.44 14.25
CA GLU A 48 -2.10 -0.13 13.07
C GLU A 48 -1.43 0.37 11.79
N ARG A 49 -1.10 1.65 11.72
CA ARG A 49 -0.39 2.21 10.56
C ARG A 49 0.99 1.61 10.41
N THR A 50 1.71 1.44 11.51
CA THR A 50 3.04 0.82 11.50
C THR A 50 2.96 -0.62 10.98
N ALA A 51 1.98 -1.38 11.44
CA ALA A 51 1.76 -2.74 10.98
C ALA A 51 1.43 -2.79 9.49
N LEU A 52 0.62 -1.85 9.02
CA LEU A 52 0.26 -1.76 7.60
C LEU A 52 1.48 -1.47 6.73
N LEU A 53 2.31 -0.52 7.15
CA LEU A 53 3.53 -0.18 6.41
C LEU A 53 4.51 -1.35 6.38
N LYS A 54 4.61 -2.08 7.48
CA LYS A 54 5.47 -3.28 7.53
C LYS A 54 4.96 -4.35 6.56
N THR A 55 3.67 -4.59 6.53
CA THR A 55 3.06 -5.54 5.59
C THR A 55 3.32 -5.11 4.15
N LEU A 56 3.19 -3.81 3.87
CA LEU A 56 3.46 -3.27 2.54
C LEU A 56 4.92 -3.52 2.14
N ASP A 57 5.86 -3.24 3.03
CA ASP A 57 7.28 -3.46 2.77
C ASP A 57 7.59 -4.94 2.51
N GLU A 58 6.97 -5.84 3.28
CA GLU A 58 7.14 -7.27 3.10
C GLU A 58 6.63 -7.74 1.74
N LYS A 59 5.48 -7.25 1.31
CA LYS A 59 4.92 -7.60 0.01
C LYS A 59 5.74 -7.05 -1.14
N ILE A 60 6.25 -5.85 -0.99
CA ILE A 60 7.14 -5.23 -1.99
C ILE A 60 8.44 -6.00 -2.10
N ALA A 61 9.01 -6.44 -1.00
CA ALA A 61 10.23 -7.22 -1.00
C ALA A 61 10.04 -8.59 -1.69
N ALA A 62 8.81 -9.10 -1.73
CA ALA A 62 8.49 -10.37 -2.38
C ALA A 62 8.22 -10.24 -3.89
N LEU A 63 8.18 -9.03 -4.43
CA LEU A 63 7.89 -8.80 -5.86
C LEU A 63 9.03 -9.25 -6.82
#